data_ea85b8f2929dc5fbff005dda01d74054
#
_entry.id   ea85b8f2929dc5fbff005dda01d74054
#
_cell.length_a   1.000
_cell.length_b   1.000
_cell.length_c   1.000
_cell.angle_alpha   90.00
_cell.angle_beta   90.00
_cell.angle_gamma   90.00
#
_symmetry.space_group_name_H-M   'P 1'
#
loop_
_entity.id
_entity.type
_entity.pdbx_description
1 polymer ?
#
loop_
_entity_poly.entity_id
_entity_poly.type
_entity_poly.pdbx_seq_one_letter_code
_entity_poly.pdbx_strand_id
1 'polypeptide(L)'
;VPLAGQAGPPPVPAAARPGPPAPPAAPVPVPAPPVEAGLPVRPVVPGPRADPEPLDGAADPAPAPPVPPTPPQAPPQAPPQDPRAGGVTGYALGDVDVPAWTAEEERTVQVAVDPGYDERPEVRHLGDRAPTYAAEPGALPAADPAALDDLTPDTVLEGARYGTYTLRAASLRGDSARYRGEARRDHLLTARFGTGDDALVMVVLAGGDRAAPGAPAAAADLCRTVAAAVGRSQERLAEDIRAGRRDALRSGLQRLTDRGYGRLRARAAELGLAEEAYTAGLRALLLPVDPQCRTRVCFGSGAGGLFRLRSGQWQDLEPDGAVPEGEFRFRASVARPGDTLLVCSGGLADPMREEALLPAELAARWSEPEPPGLAAFLADTQLRLKGYADDRTAAAVWEA
;
A
#
# COMPACT_ATOMS: atom_id res chain seq x y z
N VAL A 1 -47.29 -58.72 -50.65
CA VAL A 1 -46.85 -57.34 -50.97
C VAL A 1 -45.69 -57.04 -50.05
N PRO A 2 -44.42 -57.00 -50.54
CA PRO A 2 -43.28 -56.66 -49.70
C PRO A 2 -43.09 -55.13 -49.51
N LEU A 3 -42.80 -54.71 -48.30
CA LEU A 3 -42.50 -53.35 -47.91
C LEU A 3 -41.11 -52.99 -48.39
N ALA A 4 -41.05 -51.85 -49.09
CA ALA A 4 -39.81 -51.23 -49.59
C ALA A 4 -38.89 -50.76 -48.43
N GLY A 5 -37.60 -51.15 -48.50
CA GLY A 5 -36.57 -50.68 -47.59
C GLY A 5 -36.22 -49.23 -47.85
N GLN A 6 -36.15 -48.41 -46.77
CA GLN A 6 -35.62 -47.10 -46.80
C GLN A 6 -34.07 -47.11 -46.78
N ALA A 7 -33.49 -46.53 -47.81
CA ALA A 7 -32.04 -46.29 -47.88
C ALA A 7 -31.62 -45.19 -46.89
N GLY A 8 -30.64 -45.50 -46.05
CA GLY A 8 -30.04 -44.51 -45.12
C GLY A 8 -29.19 -43.45 -45.86
N PRO A 9 -28.96 -42.30 -45.25
CA PRO A 9 -28.20 -41.23 -45.86
C PRO A 9 -26.70 -41.58 -46.04
N PRO A 10 -26.04 -41.02 -47.07
CA PRO A 10 -24.63 -41.30 -47.35
C PRO A 10 -23.69 -40.77 -46.23
N PRO A 11 -22.52 -41.41 -46.05
CA PRO A 11 -21.55 -41.01 -45.02
C PRO A 11 -20.94 -39.65 -45.36
N VAL A 12 -20.86 -38.76 -44.34
CA VAL A 12 -20.21 -37.46 -44.38
C VAL A 12 -18.68 -37.68 -44.47
N PRO A 13 -17.96 -37.01 -45.38
CA PRO A 13 -16.50 -37.14 -45.46
C PRO A 13 -15.84 -36.57 -44.19
N ALA A 14 -14.91 -37.32 -43.61
CA ALA A 14 -14.12 -36.91 -42.44
C ALA A 14 -13.29 -35.67 -42.77
N ALA A 15 -13.48 -34.59 -42.00
CA ALA A 15 -12.66 -33.40 -42.09
C ALA A 15 -11.21 -33.74 -41.70
N ALA A 16 -10.26 -33.34 -42.54
CA ALA A 16 -8.83 -33.48 -42.30
C ALA A 16 -8.41 -32.73 -41.02
N ARG A 17 -7.69 -33.42 -40.13
CA ARG A 17 -7.11 -32.81 -38.95
C ARG A 17 -6.11 -31.73 -39.34
N PRO A 18 -6.14 -30.49 -38.77
CA PRO A 18 -5.12 -29.51 -38.99
C PRO A 18 -3.77 -30.02 -38.46
N GLY A 19 -2.71 -29.83 -39.23
CA GLY A 19 -1.34 -30.16 -38.83
C GLY A 19 -0.85 -29.28 -37.68
N PRO A 20 0.21 -29.71 -36.98
CA PRO A 20 0.75 -28.90 -35.86
C PRO A 20 1.21 -27.53 -36.35
N PRO A 21 1.07 -26.49 -35.51
CA PRO A 21 1.51 -25.14 -35.83
C PRO A 21 3.03 -25.10 -36.05
N ALA A 22 3.46 -24.30 -37.01
CA ALA A 22 4.88 -24.06 -37.28
C ALA A 22 5.57 -23.40 -36.06
N PRO A 23 6.84 -23.75 -35.80
CA PRO A 23 7.57 -23.10 -34.70
C PRO A 23 7.69 -21.58 -34.95
N PRO A 24 7.69 -20.77 -33.87
CA PRO A 24 7.82 -19.31 -33.98
C PRO A 24 9.14 -18.95 -34.65
N ALA A 25 9.09 -17.98 -35.57
CA ALA A 25 10.27 -17.44 -36.24
C ALA A 25 11.22 -16.82 -35.21
N ALA A 26 12.51 -17.06 -35.38
CA ALA A 26 13.55 -16.45 -34.52
C ALA A 26 13.46 -14.92 -34.56
N PRO A 27 13.69 -14.23 -33.43
CA PRO A 27 13.64 -12.78 -33.39
C PRO A 27 14.70 -12.18 -34.31
N VAL A 28 14.26 -11.23 -35.16
CA VAL A 28 15.15 -10.43 -36.02
C VAL A 28 15.99 -9.55 -35.11
N PRO A 29 17.32 -9.50 -35.25
CA PRO A 29 18.15 -8.62 -34.43
C PRO A 29 17.82 -7.15 -34.73
N VAL A 30 17.43 -6.42 -33.66
CA VAL A 30 17.22 -4.97 -33.70
C VAL A 30 18.58 -4.31 -33.92
N PRO A 31 18.76 -3.43 -34.92
CA PRO A 31 20.02 -2.68 -35.11
C PRO A 31 20.22 -1.77 -33.87
N ALA A 32 21.44 -1.79 -33.33
CA ALA A 32 21.86 -0.91 -32.26
C ALA A 32 21.70 0.56 -32.69
N PRO A 33 21.28 1.46 -31.78
CA PRO A 33 21.21 2.88 -32.07
C PRO A 33 22.61 3.40 -32.42
N PRO A 34 22.72 4.40 -33.33
CA PRO A 34 24.02 5.00 -33.69
C PRO A 34 24.62 5.63 -32.41
N VAL A 35 25.89 5.29 -32.16
CA VAL A 35 26.72 5.95 -31.15
C VAL A 35 26.91 7.39 -31.62
N GLU A 36 26.30 8.35 -30.94
CA GLU A 36 26.62 9.76 -31.15
C GLU A 36 28.09 9.98 -30.86
N ALA A 37 28.82 10.38 -31.91
CA ALA A 37 30.23 10.79 -31.81
C ALA A 37 30.27 12.02 -30.88
N GLY A 38 30.85 11.84 -29.70
CA GLY A 38 31.06 12.91 -28.76
C GLY A 38 31.85 14.05 -29.40
N LEU A 39 31.31 15.26 -29.29
CA LEU A 39 32.00 16.49 -29.64
C LEU A 39 33.32 16.58 -28.84
N PRO A 40 34.44 16.99 -29.44
CA PRO A 40 35.71 17.11 -28.74
C PRO A 40 35.60 18.17 -27.63
N VAL A 41 35.85 17.73 -26.41
CA VAL A 41 36.01 18.63 -25.26
C VAL A 41 37.25 19.48 -25.51
N ARG A 42 37.09 20.79 -25.69
CA ARG A 42 38.20 21.74 -25.74
C ARG A 42 38.91 21.71 -24.37
N PRO A 43 40.26 21.57 -24.34
CA PRO A 43 41.00 21.71 -23.11
C PRO A 43 40.88 23.15 -22.60
N VAL A 44 40.44 23.31 -21.37
CA VAL A 44 40.49 24.59 -20.65
C VAL A 44 41.96 24.83 -20.32
N VAL A 45 42.57 25.81 -20.99
CA VAL A 45 43.89 26.31 -20.65
C VAL A 45 43.73 27.14 -19.37
N PRO A 46 44.47 26.85 -18.27
CA PRO A 46 44.48 27.72 -17.09
C PRO A 46 45.14 29.05 -17.49
N GLY A 47 44.42 30.15 -17.27
CA GLY A 47 44.95 31.48 -17.37
C GLY A 47 46.08 31.75 -16.35
N PRO A 48 47.04 32.64 -16.67
CA PRO A 48 48.15 32.93 -15.78
C PRO A 48 47.66 33.48 -14.43
N ARG A 49 48.18 32.86 -13.37
CA ARG A 49 48.05 33.41 -12.01
C ARG A 49 48.75 34.76 -11.96
N ALA A 50 48.02 35.80 -11.62
CA ALA A 50 48.60 37.07 -11.21
C ALA A 50 49.29 36.88 -9.87
N ASP A 51 50.56 37.23 -9.79
CA ASP A 51 51.32 37.31 -8.55
C ASP A 51 50.72 38.40 -7.66
N PRO A 52 50.63 38.19 -6.33
CA PRO A 52 50.18 39.25 -5.42
C PRO A 52 51.26 40.31 -5.28
N GLU A 53 50.95 41.54 -5.63
CA GLU A 53 51.77 42.72 -5.27
C GLU A 53 51.88 42.84 -3.75
N PRO A 54 53.09 43.24 -3.23
CA PRO A 54 53.24 43.49 -1.82
C PRO A 54 52.60 44.84 -1.45
N LEU A 55 51.57 44.84 -0.63
CA LEU A 55 51.07 46.05 0.01
C LEU A 55 51.92 46.34 1.24
N ASP A 56 52.93 47.17 1.06
CA ASP A 56 53.54 47.97 2.14
C ASP A 56 52.56 49.09 2.54
N GLY A 57 52.19 49.09 3.78
CA GLY A 57 51.30 50.12 4.36
C GLY A 57 50.86 49.74 5.76
N ALA A 58 51.80 49.71 6.69
CA ALA A 58 51.47 49.67 8.11
C ALA A 58 50.73 50.97 8.50
N ALA A 59 49.40 50.86 8.65
CA ALA A 59 48.64 51.87 9.35
C ALA A 59 48.48 51.46 10.81
N ASP A 60 48.89 52.34 11.73
CA ASP A 60 48.72 52.18 13.17
C ASP A 60 47.25 51.86 13.54
N PRO A 61 47.00 50.92 14.47
CA PRO A 61 45.66 50.63 14.92
C PRO A 61 45.11 51.83 15.70
N ALA A 62 43.96 52.35 15.24
CA ALA A 62 43.19 53.35 15.97
C ALA A 62 42.84 52.83 17.38
N PRO A 63 42.86 53.69 18.40
CA PRO A 63 42.53 53.32 19.77
C PRO A 63 41.07 52.85 19.86
N ALA A 64 40.90 51.74 20.56
CA ALA A 64 39.59 51.14 20.81
C ALA A 64 38.67 52.14 21.56
N PRO A 65 37.38 52.20 21.24
CA PRO A 65 36.42 53.02 21.95
C PRO A 65 36.31 52.56 23.41
N PRO A 66 36.04 53.49 24.35
CA PRO A 66 35.96 53.16 25.78
C PRO A 66 34.80 52.21 26.03
N VAL A 67 35.09 51.13 26.77
CA VAL A 67 34.10 50.15 27.23
C VAL A 67 33.12 50.89 28.16
N PRO A 68 31.79 50.77 27.89
CA PRO A 68 30.80 51.35 28.80
C PRO A 68 30.88 50.65 30.18
N PRO A 69 30.60 51.35 31.27
CA PRO A 69 30.67 50.79 32.60
C PRO A 69 29.65 49.64 32.73
N THR A 70 30.12 48.52 33.24
CA THR A 70 29.30 47.35 33.56
C THR A 70 28.21 47.78 34.55
N PRO A 71 26.93 47.52 34.25
CA PRO A 71 25.87 47.79 35.21
C PRO A 71 26.08 46.88 36.45
N PRO A 72 25.70 47.35 37.65
CA PRO A 72 25.85 46.57 38.87
C PRO A 72 25.11 45.24 38.72
N GLN A 73 25.81 44.13 39.02
CA GLN A 73 25.22 42.80 39.05
C GLN A 73 24.11 42.80 40.10
N ALA A 74 22.91 42.47 39.66
CA ALA A 74 21.83 42.15 40.55
C ALA A 74 22.22 40.95 41.42
N PRO A 75 21.78 40.86 42.68
CA PRO A 75 22.06 39.74 43.54
C PRO A 75 21.58 38.44 42.86
N PRO A 76 22.29 37.33 43.07
CA PRO A 76 21.91 36.05 42.45
C PRO A 76 20.46 35.73 42.79
N GLN A 77 19.61 35.66 41.77
CA GLN A 77 18.26 35.14 41.91
C GLN A 77 18.39 33.66 42.26
N ALA A 78 17.67 33.26 43.29
CA ALA A 78 17.52 31.86 43.62
C ALA A 78 17.09 31.09 42.35
N PRO A 79 17.62 29.90 42.09
CA PRO A 79 17.21 29.10 40.95
C PRO A 79 15.67 28.97 40.95
N PRO A 80 15.02 29.08 39.78
CA PRO A 80 13.57 28.89 39.70
C PRO A 80 13.24 27.52 40.33
N GLN A 81 12.41 27.54 41.34
CA GLN A 81 11.89 26.32 41.93
C GLN A 81 11.12 25.60 40.83
N ASP A 82 11.55 24.37 40.49
CA ASP A 82 10.84 23.49 39.58
C ASP A 82 9.42 23.36 40.13
N PRO A 83 8.37 23.80 39.40
CA PRO A 83 6.99 23.65 39.85
C PRO A 83 6.61 22.17 40.03
N ARG A 84 7.50 21.24 39.67
CA ARG A 84 7.34 19.80 39.84
C ARG A 84 7.93 19.26 41.16
N ALA A 85 8.67 20.09 41.92
CA ALA A 85 9.34 19.64 43.16
C ALA A 85 8.42 19.59 44.39
N GLY A 86 7.14 19.86 44.25
CA GLY A 86 6.22 19.86 45.36
C GLY A 86 4.79 19.52 44.99
N GLY A 87 4.55 18.34 44.46
CA GLY A 87 3.19 17.91 44.21
C GLY A 87 3.12 16.74 43.26
N VAL A 88 2.44 15.75 43.65
CA VAL A 88 2.01 14.61 42.86
C VAL A 88 1.56 15.10 41.49
N THR A 89 2.32 14.79 40.42
CA THR A 89 1.87 15.00 39.05
C THR A 89 0.73 14.03 38.75
N GLY A 90 -0.45 14.33 39.27
CA GLY A 90 -1.66 13.71 38.79
C GLY A 90 -1.97 14.26 37.43
N TYR A 91 -2.00 13.42 36.41
CA TYR A 91 -2.75 13.73 35.21
C TYR A 91 -4.19 14.00 35.66
N ALA A 92 -4.69 15.22 35.48
CA ALA A 92 -6.04 15.59 35.83
C ALA A 92 -7.03 14.93 34.85
N LEU A 93 -7.31 13.68 35.07
CA LEU A 93 -8.54 13.01 34.67
C LEU A 93 -9.46 13.10 35.89
N GLY A 94 -10.25 14.19 35.97
CA GLY A 94 -11.32 14.44 36.97
C GLY A 94 -11.23 13.67 38.28
N ASP A 95 -11.66 14.22 39.38
CA ASP A 95 -11.68 13.65 40.75
C ASP A 95 -11.91 12.12 40.83
N VAL A 96 -10.91 11.35 40.43
CA VAL A 96 -10.79 9.94 40.74
C VAL A 96 -9.65 9.81 41.72
N ASP A 97 -10.00 9.58 42.96
CA ASP A 97 -9.09 9.21 44.06
C ASP A 97 -8.42 7.88 43.68
N VAL A 98 -7.27 7.94 43.02
CA VAL A 98 -6.48 6.75 42.70
C VAL A 98 -5.57 6.52 43.92
N PRO A 99 -5.75 5.44 44.67
CA PRO A 99 -4.88 5.13 45.78
C PRO A 99 -3.40 5.01 45.26
N ALA A 100 -2.49 5.64 46.01
CA ALA A 100 -1.07 5.55 45.72
C ALA A 100 -0.64 4.09 45.59
N TRP A 101 0.00 3.74 44.48
CA TRP A 101 0.62 2.43 44.28
C TRP A 101 1.65 2.19 45.38
N THR A 102 1.34 1.31 46.32
CA THR A 102 2.32 0.80 47.26
C THR A 102 2.93 -0.46 46.64
N ALA A 103 4.24 -0.57 46.71
CA ALA A 103 5.01 -1.66 46.13
C ALA A 103 4.69 -3.07 46.72
N GLU A 104 3.74 -3.18 47.62
CA GLU A 104 3.34 -4.43 48.28
C GLU A 104 2.18 -5.18 47.59
N GLU A 105 1.59 -4.66 46.51
CA GLU A 105 0.53 -5.34 45.76
C GLU A 105 0.98 -5.89 44.40
N GLU A 106 2.24 -6.28 44.23
CA GLU A 106 2.58 -7.18 43.13
C GLU A 106 1.97 -8.55 43.43
N ARG A 107 0.69 -8.67 43.19
CA ARG A 107 0.06 -9.98 43.02
C ARG A 107 0.70 -10.61 41.79
N THR A 108 1.75 -11.41 42.01
CA THR A 108 2.25 -12.31 40.99
C THR A 108 1.10 -13.26 40.66
N VAL A 109 0.34 -12.95 39.63
CA VAL A 109 -0.58 -13.90 39.02
C VAL A 109 0.30 -14.98 38.41
N GLN A 110 0.52 -16.06 39.14
CA GLN A 110 1.07 -17.28 38.56
C GLN A 110 0.02 -17.82 37.60
N VAL A 111 0.10 -17.37 36.34
CA VAL A 111 -0.57 -18.05 35.24
C VAL A 111 0.14 -19.38 35.11
N ALA A 112 -0.56 -20.47 35.39
CA ALA A 112 -0.09 -21.80 35.02
C ALA A 112 0.09 -21.81 33.51
N VAL A 113 1.31 -21.66 33.03
CA VAL A 113 1.64 -21.78 31.61
C VAL A 113 1.50 -23.26 31.27
N ASP A 114 0.47 -23.61 30.52
CA ASP A 114 0.32 -24.92 29.93
C ASP A 114 1.55 -25.17 29.04
N PRO A 115 2.38 -26.19 29.32
CA PRO A 115 3.58 -26.46 28.51
C PRO A 115 3.31 -26.81 27.06
N GLY A 116 2.05 -26.93 26.63
CA GLY A 116 1.66 -27.08 25.24
C GLY A 116 1.56 -25.78 24.42
N TYR A 117 1.70 -24.60 25.05
CA TYR A 117 1.59 -23.28 24.37
C TYR A 117 2.94 -22.63 24.01
N ASP A 118 4.03 -23.40 24.00
CA ASP A 118 5.38 -22.85 23.81
C ASP A 118 5.79 -22.68 22.32
N GLU A 119 4.92 -22.96 21.37
CA GLU A 119 5.16 -22.61 19.98
C GLU A 119 4.68 -21.18 19.70
N ARG A 120 5.59 -20.23 19.91
CA ARG A 120 5.37 -18.85 19.42
C ARG A 120 5.22 -18.89 17.90
N PRO A 121 4.17 -18.24 17.34
CA PRO A 121 4.01 -18.24 15.91
C PRO A 121 5.22 -17.55 15.25
N GLU A 122 5.96 -18.29 14.46
CA GLU A 122 7.06 -17.75 13.68
C GLU A 122 6.53 -17.13 12.37
N VAL A 123 7.20 -16.06 11.95
CA VAL A 123 6.93 -15.47 10.63
C VAL A 123 7.48 -16.40 9.56
N ARG A 124 6.59 -17.15 8.92
CA ARG A 124 6.95 -18.20 7.98
C ARG A 124 7.46 -17.64 6.66
N HIS A 125 8.37 -18.37 6.02
CA HIS A 125 8.72 -18.15 4.63
C HIS A 125 8.37 -19.37 3.78
N LEU A 126 8.16 -19.14 2.49
CA LEU A 126 7.89 -20.17 1.50
C LEU A 126 9.13 -20.47 0.69
N GLY A 127 9.30 -21.76 0.36
CA GLY A 127 10.43 -22.26 -0.42
C GLY A 127 11.71 -22.50 0.38
N ASP A 128 12.70 -23.10 -0.28
CA ASP A 128 13.95 -23.57 0.35
C ASP A 128 14.95 -22.44 0.62
N ARG A 129 14.74 -21.27 0.04
CA ARG A 129 15.65 -20.13 0.14
C ARG A 129 15.16 -19.13 1.15
N ALA A 130 15.93 -18.89 2.19
CA ALA A 130 15.63 -17.88 3.20
C ALA A 130 15.50 -16.47 2.57
N PRO A 131 14.55 -15.66 3.03
CA PRO A 131 14.43 -14.25 2.65
C PRO A 131 15.73 -13.46 2.91
N THR A 132 15.92 -12.38 2.15
CA THR A 132 17.13 -11.55 2.23
C THR A 132 17.28 -10.84 3.58
N TYR A 133 16.15 -10.42 4.16
CA TYR A 133 16.11 -9.70 5.43
C TYR A 133 15.69 -10.66 6.56
N ALA A 134 16.04 -10.33 7.81
CA ALA A 134 15.52 -11.04 8.97
C ALA A 134 14.02 -10.80 9.15
N ALA A 135 13.34 -11.68 9.87
CA ALA A 135 11.93 -11.47 10.22
C ALA A 135 11.75 -10.36 11.26
N GLU A 136 12.72 -10.25 12.17
CA GLU A 136 12.70 -9.23 13.23
C GLU A 136 12.97 -7.85 12.64
N PRO A 137 12.11 -6.83 12.92
CA PRO A 137 12.34 -5.46 12.51
C PRO A 137 13.63 -4.88 13.08
N GLY A 138 14.49 -4.31 12.24
CA GLY A 138 15.76 -3.73 12.65
C GLY A 138 15.64 -2.37 13.33
N ALA A 139 14.67 -1.54 12.90
CA ALA A 139 14.48 -0.19 13.41
C ALA A 139 13.05 0.33 13.21
N LEU A 140 12.64 1.26 14.07
CA LEU A 140 11.46 2.08 13.85
C LEU A 140 11.80 3.24 12.90
N PRO A 141 10.81 3.75 12.13
CA PRO A 141 10.97 4.97 11.37
C PRO A 141 11.30 6.16 12.27
N ALA A 142 12.14 7.06 11.77
CA ALA A 142 12.35 8.33 12.45
C ALA A 142 11.05 9.15 12.48
N ALA A 143 10.79 9.83 13.58
CA ALA A 143 9.61 10.66 13.77
C ALA A 143 10.02 12.14 13.93
N ASP A 144 9.22 13.04 13.33
CA ASP A 144 9.27 14.46 13.60
C ASP A 144 8.29 14.79 14.73
N PRO A 145 8.74 15.36 15.85
CA PRO A 145 7.85 15.78 16.96
C PRO A 145 6.76 16.78 16.55
N ALA A 146 7.00 17.54 15.48
CA ALA A 146 6.01 18.49 14.96
C ALA A 146 4.99 17.86 14.00
N ALA A 147 5.18 16.61 13.58
CA ALA A 147 4.38 15.92 12.58
C ALA A 147 4.00 14.48 13.03
N LEU A 148 3.64 14.30 14.30
CA LEU A 148 3.28 12.99 14.84
C LEU A 148 2.01 12.41 14.20
N ASP A 149 1.12 13.27 13.70
CA ASP A 149 -0.10 12.84 12.99
C ASP A 149 0.21 12.20 11.62
N ASP A 150 1.41 12.40 11.09
CA ASP A 150 1.86 11.81 9.82
C ASP A 150 2.50 10.42 10.02
N LEU A 151 2.63 9.95 11.26
CA LEU A 151 3.19 8.63 11.55
C LEU A 151 2.31 7.53 10.94
N THR A 152 2.96 6.71 10.11
CA THR A 152 2.32 5.54 9.51
C THR A 152 2.64 4.31 10.34
N PRO A 153 1.65 3.61 10.93
CA PRO A 153 1.90 2.40 11.70
C PRO A 153 2.49 1.29 10.83
N ASP A 154 3.28 0.41 11.43
CA ASP A 154 3.85 -0.76 10.73
C ASP A 154 2.78 -1.61 10.07
N THR A 155 1.69 -1.85 10.79
CA THR A 155 0.61 -2.74 10.36
C THR A 155 -0.75 -2.08 10.61
N VAL A 156 -1.63 -2.20 9.62
CA VAL A 156 -3.07 -1.91 9.72
C VAL A 156 -3.82 -3.19 9.43
N LEU A 157 -4.83 -3.50 10.24
CA LEU A 157 -5.66 -4.70 10.09
C LEU A 157 -7.12 -4.32 10.27
N GLU A 158 -7.95 -4.64 9.29
CA GLU A 158 -9.36 -4.30 9.23
C GLU A 158 -10.20 -5.52 8.83
N GLY A 159 -11.46 -5.55 9.25
CA GLY A 159 -12.37 -6.59 8.82
C GLY A 159 -13.79 -6.32 9.23
N ALA A 160 -14.71 -6.83 8.42
CA ALA A 160 -16.13 -6.72 8.66
C ALA A 160 -16.86 -7.93 8.04
N ARG A 161 -18.00 -8.30 8.60
CA ARG A 161 -18.91 -9.29 8.03
C ARG A 161 -20.23 -8.62 7.69
N TYR A 162 -20.63 -8.78 6.46
CA TYR A 162 -21.94 -8.37 5.94
C TYR A 162 -22.73 -9.62 5.52
N GLY A 163 -24.03 -9.52 5.33
CA GLY A 163 -24.88 -10.70 5.10
C GLY A 163 -24.41 -11.63 3.96
N THR A 164 -23.83 -11.05 2.90
CA THR A 164 -23.42 -11.80 1.69
C THR A 164 -21.92 -11.91 1.50
N TYR A 165 -21.11 -11.28 2.34
CA TYR A 165 -19.66 -11.36 2.23
C TYR A 165 -18.95 -11.07 3.55
N THR A 166 -17.70 -11.54 3.63
CA THR A 166 -16.77 -11.19 4.71
C THR A 166 -15.56 -10.47 4.11
N LEU A 167 -15.24 -9.29 4.63
CA LEU A 167 -14.08 -8.49 4.27
C LEU A 167 -12.95 -8.72 5.26
N ARG A 168 -11.73 -8.88 4.78
CA ARG A 168 -10.48 -8.78 5.53
C ARG A 168 -9.54 -7.86 4.76
N ALA A 169 -8.86 -6.97 5.45
CA ALA A 169 -7.87 -6.09 4.84
C ALA A 169 -6.67 -5.90 5.76
N ALA A 170 -5.49 -5.92 5.20
CA ALA A 170 -4.24 -5.69 5.92
C ALA A 170 -3.28 -4.85 5.08
N SER A 171 -2.49 -4.04 5.74
CA SER A 171 -1.37 -3.33 5.13
C SER A 171 -0.18 -3.43 6.07
N LEU A 172 0.95 -3.90 5.54
CA LEU A 172 2.14 -4.25 6.31
C LEU A 172 3.36 -3.56 5.71
N ARG A 173 4.22 -3.06 6.61
CA ARG A 173 5.54 -2.57 6.24
C ARG A 173 6.40 -3.74 5.76
N GLY A 174 7.06 -3.58 4.62
CA GLY A 174 7.90 -4.61 4.01
C GLY A 174 9.18 -4.87 4.80
N ASP A 175 9.74 -6.08 4.66
CA ASP A 175 10.96 -6.49 5.35
C ASP A 175 12.14 -5.54 5.06
N SER A 176 12.23 -5.02 3.84
CA SER A 176 13.29 -4.09 3.46
C SER A 176 13.16 -2.74 4.17
N ALA A 177 11.94 -2.23 4.34
CA ALA A 177 11.67 -1.00 5.06
C ALA A 177 11.85 -1.19 6.58
N ARG A 178 11.45 -2.35 7.13
CA ARG A 178 11.69 -2.72 8.53
C ARG A 178 13.19 -2.78 8.85
N TYR A 179 13.98 -3.34 7.94
CA TYR A 179 15.45 -3.40 8.10
C TYR A 179 16.10 -2.02 8.12
N ARG A 180 15.61 -1.09 7.25
CA ARG A 180 16.21 0.25 7.14
C ARG A 180 15.60 1.30 8.07
N GLY A 181 14.55 0.97 8.82
CA GLY A 181 13.83 1.95 9.63
C GLY A 181 13.03 2.96 8.78
N GLU A 182 12.62 2.58 7.58
CA GLU A 182 11.77 3.41 6.72
C GLU A 182 10.29 3.23 7.06
N ALA A 183 9.49 4.27 6.89
CA ALA A 183 8.04 4.18 7.04
C ALA A 183 7.42 3.29 5.94
N ARG A 184 6.27 2.68 6.24
CA ARG A 184 5.46 2.01 5.23
C ARG A 184 4.99 3.04 4.19
N ARG A 185 5.15 2.72 2.91
CA ARG A 185 4.74 3.56 1.77
C ARG A 185 3.33 3.25 1.30
N ASP A 186 2.87 2.02 1.48
CA ASP A 186 1.51 1.66 1.20
C ASP A 186 0.55 2.27 2.21
N HIS A 187 -0.60 2.73 1.73
CA HIS A 187 -1.69 3.20 2.57
C HIS A 187 -2.95 2.39 2.31
N LEU A 188 -3.65 2.02 3.38
CA LEU A 188 -4.93 1.32 3.33
C LEU A 188 -5.97 2.19 4.06
N LEU A 189 -7.13 2.38 3.44
CA LEU A 189 -8.28 3.00 4.07
C LEU A 189 -9.53 2.18 3.75
N THR A 190 -10.27 1.83 4.80
CA THR A 190 -11.59 1.21 4.70
C THR A 190 -12.63 2.17 5.23
N ALA A 191 -13.78 2.26 4.58
CA ALA A 191 -14.85 3.14 5.01
C ALA A 191 -16.22 2.56 4.62
N ARG A 192 -17.24 2.88 5.39
CA ARG A 192 -18.63 2.65 5.04
C ARG A 192 -19.35 3.99 4.92
N PHE A 193 -19.97 4.23 3.79
CA PHE A 193 -20.76 5.41 3.49
C PHE A 193 -22.23 5.04 3.38
N GLY A 194 -23.12 5.89 3.87
CA GLY A 194 -24.56 5.64 3.89
C GLY A 194 -25.01 4.67 5.00
N THR A 195 -26.29 4.33 4.99
CA THR A 195 -26.95 3.48 5.98
C THR A 195 -27.89 2.45 5.34
N GLY A 196 -28.21 1.38 6.04
CA GLY A 196 -29.09 0.32 5.54
C GLY A 196 -28.56 -0.32 4.26
N ASP A 197 -29.47 -0.72 3.40
CA ASP A 197 -29.16 -1.39 2.12
C ASP A 197 -28.51 -0.46 1.10
N ASP A 198 -28.70 0.87 1.23
CA ASP A 198 -28.02 1.85 0.38
C ASP A 198 -26.56 2.08 0.76
N ALA A 199 -26.10 1.50 1.86
CA ALA A 199 -24.72 1.65 2.29
C ALA A 199 -23.73 1.00 1.30
N LEU A 200 -22.59 1.68 1.14
CA LEU A 200 -21.50 1.26 0.30
C LEU A 200 -20.21 1.15 1.13
N VAL A 201 -19.63 -0.02 1.17
CA VAL A 201 -18.31 -0.23 1.76
C VAL A 201 -17.28 0.04 0.68
N MET A 202 -16.27 0.82 1.03
CA MET A 202 -15.13 1.12 0.20
C MET A 202 -13.86 0.61 0.86
N VAL A 203 -13.06 -0.08 0.08
CA VAL A 203 -11.65 -0.33 0.38
C VAL A 203 -10.83 0.41 -0.65
N VAL A 204 -9.88 1.19 -0.22
CA VAL A 204 -8.91 1.85 -1.10
C VAL A 204 -7.51 1.65 -0.56
N LEU A 205 -6.63 1.29 -1.44
CA LEU A 205 -5.21 1.12 -1.17
C LEU A 205 -4.41 1.90 -2.21
N ALA A 206 -3.33 2.48 -1.77
CA ALA A 206 -2.38 3.17 -2.63
C ALA A 206 -0.97 2.82 -2.17
N GLY A 207 -0.05 2.73 -3.12
CA GLY A 207 1.35 2.46 -2.86
C GLY A 207 2.22 3.22 -3.83
N GLY A 208 3.38 3.66 -3.37
CA GLY A 208 4.32 4.45 -4.15
C GLY A 208 5.63 3.74 -4.41
N ASP A 209 6.35 4.24 -5.42
CA ASP A 209 7.71 3.80 -5.71
C ASP A 209 8.62 4.06 -4.51
N ARG A 210 9.53 3.12 -4.26
CA ARG A 210 10.57 3.24 -3.24
C ARG A 210 11.49 4.44 -3.48
N ALA A 211 11.72 4.79 -4.72
CA ALA A 211 12.56 5.92 -5.09
C ALA A 211 11.90 7.29 -4.85
N ALA A 212 10.57 7.33 -4.67
CA ALA A 212 9.83 8.58 -4.47
C ALA A 212 9.75 8.95 -2.97
N PRO A 213 10.45 9.99 -2.51
CA PRO A 213 10.53 10.34 -1.09
C PRO A 213 9.17 10.77 -0.49
N GLY A 214 8.30 11.33 -1.31
CA GLY A 214 6.95 11.74 -0.90
C GLY A 214 5.88 10.65 -1.01
N ALA A 215 6.25 9.42 -1.43
CA ALA A 215 5.29 8.34 -1.68
C ALA A 215 4.36 8.00 -0.50
N PRO A 216 4.81 7.92 0.77
CA PRO A 216 3.91 7.61 1.88
C PRO A 216 2.81 8.66 2.05
N ALA A 217 3.16 9.94 2.01
CA ALA A 217 2.22 11.04 2.14
C ALA A 217 1.27 11.12 0.91
N ALA A 218 1.81 10.94 -0.29
CA ALA A 218 1.02 10.91 -1.52
C ALA A 218 0.00 9.77 -1.52
N ALA A 219 0.38 8.57 -1.06
CA ALA A 219 -0.53 7.43 -0.93
C ALA A 219 -1.67 7.71 0.05
N ALA A 220 -1.36 8.30 1.21
CA ALA A 220 -2.36 8.70 2.19
C ALA A 220 -3.32 9.77 1.65
N ASP A 221 -2.79 10.82 1.00
CA ASP A 221 -3.57 11.91 0.41
C ASP A 221 -4.47 11.40 -0.71
N LEU A 222 -3.97 10.51 -1.57
CA LEU A 222 -4.75 9.93 -2.65
C LEU A 222 -5.91 9.10 -2.11
N CYS A 223 -5.65 8.20 -1.15
CA CYS A 223 -6.68 7.40 -0.51
C CYS A 223 -7.78 8.28 0.12
N ARG A 224 -7.40 9.27 0.93
CA ARG A 224 -8.35 10.18 1.59
C ARG A 224 -9.15 10.99 0.57
N THR A 225 -8.49 11.51 -0.47
CA THR A 225 -9.15 12.34 -1.49
C THR A 225 -10.18 11.54 -2.28
N VAL A 226 -9.82 10.33 -2.73
CA VAL A 226 -10.71 9.47 -3.51
C VAL A 226 -11.83 8.93 -2.62
N ALA A 227 -11.55 8.49 -1.40
CA ALA A 227 -12.57 8.02 -0.46
C ALA A 227 -13.59 9.12 -0.14
N ALA A 228 -13.12 10.35 0.14
CA ALA A 228 -14.03 11.48 0.38
C ALA A 228 -14.88 11.83 -0.85
N ALA A 229 -14.34 11.69 -2.07
CA ALA A 229 -15.10 11.93 -3.30
C ALA A 229 -16.16 10.84 -3.55
N VAL A 230 -15.82 9.57 -3.30
CA VAL A 230 -16.75 8.45 -3.34
C VAL A 230 -17.84 8.63 -2.29
N GLY A 231 -17.49 8.98 -1.05
CA GLY A 231 -18.45 9.21 0.02
C GLY A 231 -19.48 10.28 -0.31
N ARG A 232 -19.05 11.39 -0.93
CA ARG A 232 -19.99 12.44 -1.39
C ARG A 232 -20.89 12.02 -2.56
N SER A 233 -20.53 10.98 -3.27
CA SER A 233 -21.28 10.46 -4.43
C SER A 233 -21.94 9.11 -4.12
N GLN A 234 -21.96 8.68 -2.86
CA GLN A 234 -22.31 7.35 -2.42
C GLN A 234 -23.70 6.90 -2.91
N GLU A 235 -24.73 7.70 -2.72
CA GLU A 235 -26.11 7.35 -3.12
C GLU A 235 -26.20 7.05 -4.60
N ARG A 236 -25.63 7.94 -5.43
CA ARG A 236 -25.63 7.77 -6.89
C ARG A 236 -24.81 6.55 -7.31
N LEU A 237 -23.65 6.32 -6.68
CA LEU A 237 -22.81 5.16 -6.99
C LEU A 237 -23.54 3.87 -6.62
N ALA A 238 -24.18 3.81 -5.45
CA ALA A 238 -24.96 2.65 -5.01
C ALA A 238 -26.11 2.35 -5.98
N GLU A 239 -26.83 3.39 -6.42
CA GLU A 239 -27.90 3.26 -7.40
C GLU A 239 -27.36 2.79 -8.77
N ASP A 240 -26.24 3.37 -9.28
CA ASP A 240 -25.61 2.97 -10.54
C ASP A 240 -25.11 1.53 -10.51
N ILE A 241 -24.57 1.08 -9.36
CA ILE A 241 -24.12 -0.31 -9.16
C ILE A 241 -25.31 -1.26 -9.19
N ARG A 242 -26.38 -0.94 -8.45
CA ARG A 242 -27.59 -1.75 -8.36
C ARG A 242 -28.30 -1.86 -9.72
N ALA A 243 -28.36 -0.77 -10.45
CA ALA A 243 -28.95 -0.71 -11.78
C ALA A 243 -28.05 -1.24 -12.91
N GLY A 244 -26.81 -1.64 -12.62
CA GLY A 244 -25.86 -2.15 -13.61
C GLY A 244 -25.40 -1.10 -14.64
N ARG A 245 -25.46 0.20 -14.31
CA ARG A 245 -25.08 1.30 -15.22
C ARG A 245 -23.56 1.41 -15.40
N ARG A 246 -22.97 0.40 -16.04
CA ARG A 246 -21.52 0.19 -16.13
C ARG A 246 -20.75 1.39 -16.69
N ASP A 247 -21.23 2.02 -17.76
CA ASP A 247 -20.54 3.13 -18.41
C ASP A 247 -20.59 4.41 -17.56
N ALA A 248 -21.71 4.65 -16.87
CA ALA A 248 -21.83 5.74 -15.91
C ALA A 248 -20.88 5.58 -14.74
N LEU A 249 -20.79 4.36 -14.18
CA LEU A 249 -19.85 4.00 -13.13
C LEU A 249 -18.40 4.22 -13.59
N ARG A 250 -18.00 3.65 -14.74
CA ARG A 250 -16.65 3.80 -15.26
C ARG A 250 -16.28 5.28 -15.41
N SER A 251 -17.12 6.05 -16.13
CA SER A 251 -16.86 7.47 -16.38
C SER A 251 -16.86 8.30 -15.09
N GLY A 252 -17.77 7.98 -14.15
CA GLY A 252 -17.85 8.62 -12.85
C GLY A 252 -16.60 8.39 -12.01
N LEU A 253 -16.21 7.13 -11.84
CA LEU A 253 -15.06 6.73 -11.03
C LEU A 253 -13.74 7.20 -11.64
N GLN A 254 -13.62 7.19 -12.98
CA GLN A 254 -12.46 7.76 -13.67
C GLN A 254 -12.30 9.25 -13.33
N ARG A 255 -13.36 10.05 -13.46
CA ARG A 255 -13.31 11.48 -13.10
C ARG A 255 -12.95 11.73 -11.64
N LEU A 256 -13.40 10.87 -10.71
CA LEU A 256 -13.02 10.98 -9.30
C LEU A 256 -11.54 10.66 -9.10
N THR A 257 -11.02 9.64 -9.78
CA THR A 257 -9.62 9.24 -9.76
C THR A 257 -8.72 10.33 -10.36
N ASP A 258 -9.07 10.85 -11.55
CA ASP A 258 -8.34 11.93 -12.23
C ASP A 258 -8.25 13.20 -11.36
N ARG A 259 -9.34 13.51 -10.64
CA ARG A 259 -9.35 14.62 -9.68
C ARG A 259 -8.41 14.34 -8.49
N GLY A 260 -8.34 13.09 -8.02
CA GLY A 260 -7.39 12.66 -6.99
C GLY A 260 -5.96 12.93 -7.41
N TYR A 261 -5.56 12.48 -8.59
CA TYR A 261 -4.23 12.74 -9.15
C TYR A 261 -3.97 14.23 -9.42
N GLY A 262 -4.99 14.97 -9.85
CA GLY A 262 -4.89 16.42 -9.98
C GLY A 262 -4.54 17.13 -8.67
N ARG A 263 -5.08 16.64 -7.55
CA ARG A 263 -4.73 17.15 -6.21
C ARG A 263 -3.32 16.77 -5.79
N LEU A 264 -2.85 15.55 -6.12
CA LEU A 264 -1.45 15.18 -5.85
C LEU A 264 -0.48 16.08 -6.60
N ARG A 265 -0.72 16.35 -7.88
CA ARG A 265 0.11 17.30 -8.67
C ARG A 265 0.13 18.70 -8.06
N ALA A 266 -1.02 19.21 -7.66
CA ALA A 266 -1.09 20.51 -6.98
C ALA A 266 -0.29 20.49 -5.66
N ARG A 267 -0.39 19.42 -4.88
CA ARG A 267 0.34 19.27 -3.64
C ARG A 267 1.85 19.14 -3.85
N ALA A 268 2.29 18.40 -4.86
CA ALA A 268 3.70 18.33 -5.25
C ALA A 268 4.26 19.74 -5.55
N ALA A 269 3.52 20.54 -6.35
CA ALA A 269 3.91 21.90 -6.68
C ALA A 269 3.98 22.82 -5.43
N GLU A 270 3.03 22.71 -4.50
CA GLU A 270 3.06 23.44 -3.21
C GLU A 270 4.30 23.08 -2.36
N LEU A 271 4.71 21.81 -2.42
CA LEU A 271 5.88 21.30 -1.70
C LEU A 271 7.20 21.56 -2.45
N GLY A 272 7.16 22.09 -3.66
CA GLY A 272 8.34 22.26 -4.52
C GLY A 272 8.95 20.95 -5.00
N LEU A 273 8.15 19.89 -5.09
CA LEU A 273 8.56 18.56 -5.54
C LEU A 273 8.19 18.33 -7.01
N ALA A 274 8.97 17.49 -7.69
CA ALA A 274 8.57 16.94 -8.99
C ALA A 274 7.36 16.01 -8.83
N GLU A 275 6.51 15.91 -9.86
CA GLU A 275 5.28 15.09 -9.80
C GLU A 275 5.60 13.62 -9.48
N GLU A 276 6.69 13.10 -10.03
CA GLU A 276 7.15 11.72 -9.82
C GLU A 276 7.61 11.46 -8.37
N ALA A 277 8.04 12.50 -7.67
CA ALA A 277 8.44 12.41 -6.27
C ALA A 277 7.26 12.41 -5.30
N TYR A 278 6.07 12.80 -5.75
CA TYR A 278 4.84 12.85 -4.94
C TYR A 278 3.66 12.22 -5.68
N THR A 279 3.76 10.92 -5.92
CA THR A 279 2.76 10.13 -6.61
C THR A 279 2.57 8.76 -5.98
N ALA A 280 1.48 8.10 -6.29
CA ALA A 280 1.18 6.73 -5.86
C ALA A 280 0.23 6.04 -6.84
N GLY A 281 0.34 4.74 -6.98
CA GLY A 281 -0.68 3.91 -7.61
C GLY A 281 -1.92 3.79 -6.72
N LEU A 282 -3.09 3.56 -7.30
CA LEU A 282 -4.37 3.42 -6.60
C LEU A 282 -5.06 2.13 -7.00
N ARG A 283 -5.60 1.41 -6.03
CA ARG A 283 -6.60 0.35 -6.21
C ARG A 283 -7.76 0.58 -5.25
N ALA A 284 -8.97 0.44 -5.73
CA ALA A 284 -10.16 0.60 -4.91
C ALA A 284 -11.21 -0.46 -5.23
N LEU A 285 -11.97 -0.84 -4.21
CA LEU A 285 -13.06 -1.80 -4.28
C LEU A 285 -14.30 -1.19 -3.63
N LEU A 286 -15.43 -1.23 -4.33
CA LEU A 286 -16.73 -0.83 -3.82
C LEU A 286 -17.61 -2.07 -3.68
N LEU A 287 -18.20 -2.21 -2.49
CA LEU A 287 -19.01 -3.35 -2.06
C LEU A 287 -20.36 -2.83 -1.55
N PRO A 288 -21.47 -3.02 -2.27
CA PRO A 288 -22.80 -2.77 -1.72
C PRO A 288 -23.07 -3.62 -0.48
N VAL A 289 -23.73 -3.02 0.50
CA VAL A 289 -24.20 -3.74 1.70
C VAL A 289 -25.52 -4.47 1.40
N ASP A 290 -26.29 -3.99 0.43
CA ASP A 290 -27.52 -4.62 -0.06
C ASP A 290 -27.28 -6.12 -0.39
N PRO A 291 -27.95 -7.06 0.29
CA PRO A 291 -27.77 -8.49 0.06
C PRO A 291 -28.26 -8.95 -1.30
N GLN A 292 -29.10 -8.16 -1.98
CA GLN A 292 -29.57 -8.45 -3.33
C GLN A 292 -28.57 -8.01 -4.40
N CYS A 293 -27.62 -7.12 -4.06
CA CYS A 293 -26.64 -6.58 -4.98
C CYS A 293 -25.29 -7.27 -4.83
N ARG A 294 -25.02 -8.26 -5.67
CA ARG A 294 -23.74 -8.98 -5.67
C ARG A 294 -22.69 -8.38 -6.63
N THR A 295 -22.92 -7.19 -7.14
CA THR A 295 -21.95 -6.52 -8.00
C THR A 295 -20.80 -5.96 -7.17
N ARG A 296 -19.57 -6.30 -7.55
CA ARG A 296 -18.32 -5.79 -6.96
C ARG A 296 -17.64 -4.92 -8.00
N VAL A 297 -17.27 -3.71 -7.62
CA VAL A 297 -16.67 -2.73 -8.54
C VAL A 297 -15.25 -2.43 -8.10
N CYS A 298 -14.29 -2.78 -8.96
CA CYS A 298 -12.88 -2.46 -8.79
C CYS A 298 -12.47 -1.37 -9.76
N PHE A 299 -11.65 -0.45 -9.31
CA PHE A 299 -11.07 0.61 -10.15
C PHE A 299 -9.74 1.09 -9.61
N GLY A 300 -8.98 1.78 -10.43
CA GLY A 300 -7.70 2.35 -10.03
C GLY A 300 -6.75 2.62 -11.17
N SER A 301 -5.48 2.86 -10.85
CA SER A 301 -4.39 3.11 -11.80
C SER A 301 -3.06 2.75 -11.13
N GLY A 302 -2.04 2.40 -11.89
CA GLY A 302 -0.70 2.05 -11.39
C GLY A 302 -0.54 0.58 -11.00
N ALA A 303 0.51 0.26 -10.22
CA ALA A 303 0.88 -1.08 -9.79
C ALA A 303 -0.17 -1.74 -8.88
N GLY A 304 -0.14 -3.05 -8.77
CA GLY A 304 -1.05 -3.85 -7.95
C GLY A 304 -1.79 -4.91 -8.76
N GLY A 305 -2.73 -5.60 -8.12
CA GLY A 305 -3.44 -6.71 -8.74
C GLY A 305 -4.87 -6.84 -8.28
N LEU A 306 -5.65 -7.50 -9.13
CA LEU A 306 -7.02 -7.95 -8.85
C LEU A 306 -7.11 -9.42 -9.23
N PHE A 307 -7.31 -10.26 -8.23
CA PHE A 307 -7.37 -11.72 -8.41
C PHE A 307 -8.70 -12.25 -7.90
N ARG A 308 -9.10 -13.40 -8.45
CA ARG A 308 -10.25 -14.16 -7.97
C ARG A 308 -9.84 -15.60 -7.71
N LEU A 309 -10.10 -16.08 -6.51
CA LEU A 309 -10.02 -17.49 -6.17
C LEU A 309 -11.40 -18.12 -6.41
N ARG A 310 -11.43 -19.16 -7.22
CA ARG A 310 -12.62 -19.95 -7.52
C ARG A 310 -12.26 -21.41 -7.67
N SER A 311 -12.94 -22.27 -6.94
CA SER A 311 -12.67 -23.73 -6.99
C SER A 311 -11.19 -24.06 -6.77
N GLY A 312 -10.54 -23.40 -5.80
CA GLY A 312 -9.15 -23.63 -5.45
C GLY A 312 -8.11 -23.04 -6.43
N GLN A 313 -8.53 -22.27 -7.42
CA GLN A 313 -7.62 -21.71 -8.41
C GLN A 313 -7.71 -20.18 -8.51
N TRP A 314 -6.56 -19.54 -8.52
CA TRP A 314 -6.45 -18.10 -8.73
C TRP A 314 -6.57 -17.75 -10.22
N GLN A 315 -7.29 -16.68 -10.47
CA GLN A 315 -7.44 -16.06 -11.78
C GLN A 315 -7.00 -14.60 -11.65
N ASP A 316 -5.97 -14.20 -12.36
CA ASP A 316 -5.63 -12.78 -12.50
C ASP A 316 -6.70 -12.11 -13.38
N LEU A 317 -7.38 -11.14 -12.83
CA LEU A 317 -8.42 -10.40 -13.54
C LEU A 317 -7.88 -9.15 -14.25
N GLU A 318 -6.62 -8.81 -13.99
CA GLU A 318 -5.90 -7.68 -14.60
C GLU A 318 -4.47 -8.11 -14.96
N PRO A 319 -4.29 -9.09 -15.88
CA PRO A 319 -2.97 -9.58 -16.24
C PRO A 319 -2.12 -8.42 -16.81
N ASP A 320 -0.81 -8.51 -16.59
CA ASP A 320 0.14 -7.53 -17.06
C ASP A 320 0.05 -7.33 -18.58
N GLY A 321 0.21 -6.08 -19.02
CA GLY A 321 0.10 -5.72 -20.44
C GLY A 321 -1.33 -5.58 -20.97
N ALA A 322 -2.36 -5.95 -20.19
CA ALA A 322 -3.75 -5.77 -20.62
C ALA A 322 -4.17 -4.28 -20.71
N VAL A 323 -3.51 -3.42 -19.91
CA VAL A 323 -3.76 -1.99 -19.88
C VAL A 323 -2.41 -1.29 -19.66
N PRO A 324 -2.06 -0.24 -20.40
CA PRO A 324 -0.83 0.52 -20.20
C PRO A 324 -0.66 0.99 -18.76
N GLU A 325 0.58 1.13 -18.32
CA GLU A 325 0.90 1.65 -17.00
C GLU A 325 0.38 3.09 -16.86
N GLY A 326 -0.23 3.40 -15.69
CA GLY A 326 -0.82 4.72 -15.44
C GLY A 326 -2.24 4.90 -16.00
N GLU A 327 -2.75 4.00 -16.84
CA GLU A 327 -4.10 4.09 -17.37
C GLU A 327 -5.14 3.64 -16.34
N PHE A 328 -6.33 4.26 -16.40
CA PHE A 328 -7.45 3.95 -15.51
C PHE A 328 -8.02 2.56 -15.80
N ARG A 329 -8.02 1.72 -14.79
CA ARG A 329 -8.59 0.36 -14.81
C ARG A 329 -9.95 0.36 -14.15
N PHE A 330 -10.88 -0.38 -14.73
CA PHE A 330 -12.24 -0.52 -14.21
C PHE A 330 -12.78 -1.91 -14.49
N ARG A 331 -13.27 -2.56 -13.45
CA ARG A 331 -13.97 -3.84 -13.56
C ARG A 331 -15.19 -3.86 -12.65
N ALA A 332 -16.33 -4.20 -13.23
CA ALA A 332 -17.52 -4.56 -12.48
C ALA A 332 -17.86 -6.03 -12.76
N SER A 333 -18.03 -6.81 -11.72
CA SER A 333 -18.33 -8.25 -11.83
C SER A 333 -19.35 -8.65 -10.79
N VAL A 334 -20.19 -9.64 -11.13
CA VAL A 334 -21.13 -10.26 -10.21
C VAL A 334 -20.40 -11.35 -9.45
N ALA A 335 -20.38 -11.25 -8.14
CA ALA A 335 -19.81 -12.25 -7.26
C ALA A 335 -20.69 -13.52 -7.20
N ARG A 336 -20.07 -14.66 -7.00
CA ARG A 336 -20.73 -15.94 -6.79
C ARG A 336 -20.40 -16.48 -5.41
N PRO A 337 -21.30 -17.15 -4.73
CA PRO A 337 -20.98 -17.84 -3.50
C PRO A 337 -19.75 -18.74 -3.66
N GLY A 338 -18.86 -18.71 -2.68
CA GLY A 338 -17.60 -19.45 -2.69
C GLY A 338 -16.47 -18.80 -3.51
N ASP A 339 -16.69 -17.63 -4.15
CA ASP A 339 -15.59 -16.84 -4.70
C ASP A 339 -14.85 -16.09 -3.59
N THR A 340 -13.54 -15.92 -3.75
CA THR A 340 -12.79 -14.92 -2.98
C THR A 340 -12.17 -13.92 -3.96
N LEU A 341 -12.46 -12.65 -3.75
CA LEU A 341 -11.90 -11.55 -4.55
C LEU A 341 -10.76 -10.90 -3.75
N LEU A 342 -9.57 -10.79 -4.34
CA LEU A 342 -8.39 -10.15 -3.73
C LEU A 342 -8.00 -8.94 -4.56
N VAL A 343 -7.91 -7.77 -3.91
CA VAL A 343 -7.27 -6.58 -4.44
C VAL A 343 -6.02 -6.29 -3.61
N CYS A 344 -4.89 -6.00 -4.24
CA CYS A 344 -3.64 -5.83 -3.52
C CYS A 344 -2.67 -4.85 -4.21
N SER A 345 -1.68 -4.36 -3.43
CA SER A 345 -0.55 -3.57 -3.93
C SER A 345 0.47 -4.43 -4.67
N GLY A 346 1.43 -3.79 -5.34
CA GLY A 346 2.50 -4.45 -6.08
C GLY A 346 3.28 -5.47 -5.25
N GLY A 347 3.62 -5.13 -4.01
CA GLY A 347 4.39 -6.04 -3.14
C GLY A 347 3.71 -7.37 -2.81
N LEU A 348 2.40 -7.52 -3.08
CA LEU A 348 1.71 -8.82 -3.06
C LEU A 348 1.33 -9.29 -4.47
N ALA A 349 1.01 -8.39 -5.39
CA ALA A 349 0.61 -8.77 -6.75
C ALA A 349 1.76 -9.42 -7.54
N ASP A 350 2.97 -8.89 -7.40
CA ASP A 350 4.15 -9.42 -8.10
C ASP A 350 4.44 -10.87 -7.69
N PRO A 351 4.60 -11.22 -6.40
CA PRO A 351 4.79 -12.61 -6.04
C PRO A 351 3.57 -13.51 -6.34
N MET A 352 2.36 -12.98 -6.39
CA MET A 352 1.18 -13.74 -6.85
C MET A 352 1.26 -14.11 -8.33
N ARG A 353 1.97 -13.35 -9.16
CA ARG A 353 2.16 -13.60 -10.60
C ARG A 353 3.41 -14.41 -10.90
N GLU A 354 4.49 -14.13 -10.19
CA GLU A 354 5.82 -14.63 -10.53
C GLU A 354 6.20 -15.90 -9.78
N GLU A 355 5.57 -16.17 -8.62
CA GLU A 355 5.91 -17.30 -7.74
C GLU A 355 4.75 -18.27 -7.58
N ALA A 356 4.96 -19.51 -7.94
CA ALA A 356 3.91 -20.53 -7.82
C ALA A 356 3.55 -20.89 -6.37
N LEU A 357 4.48 -20.72 -5.43
CA LEU A 357 4.31 -21.13 -4.03
C LEU A 357 3.29 -20.29 -3.29
N LEU A 358 3.32 -18.96 -3.48
CA LEU A 358 2.43 -18.06 -2.76
C LEU A 358 0.95 -18.25 -3.14
N PRO A 359 0.57 -18.20 -4.44
CA PRO A 359 -0.82 -18.45 -4.80
C PRO A 359 -1.29 -19.84 -4.41
N ALA A 360 -0.44 -20.87 -4.46
CA ALA A 360 -0.80 -22.21 -4.04
C ALA A 360 -1.10 -22.29 -2.54
N GLU A 361 -0.25 -21.70 -1.70
CA GLU A 361 -0.44 -21.67 -0.25
C GLU A 361 -1.68 -20.85 0.13
N LEU A 362 -1.87 -19.67 -0.47
CA LEU A 362 -3.07 -18.87 -0.22
C LEU A 362 -4.34 -19.57 -0.74
N ALA A 363 -4.30 -20.25 -1.88
CA ALA A 363 -5.44 -21.01 -2.37
C ALA A 363 -5.82 -22.15 -1.43
N ALA A 364 -4.84 -22.88 -0.89
CA ALA A 364 -5.08 -23.95 0.07
C ALA A 364 -5.77 -23.43 1.36
N ARG A 365 -5.37 -22.28 1.85
CA ARG A 365 -5.91 -21.69 3.10
C ARG A 365 -7.25 -20.98 2.91
N TRP A 366 -7.41 -20.27 1.77
CA TRP A 366 -8.54 -19.39 1.53
C TRP A 366 -9.71 -20.06 0.78
N SER A 367 -9.54 -21.31 0.38
CA SER A 367 -10.62 -22.14 -0.19
C SER A 367 -11.48 -22.82 0.87
N GLU A 368 -11.12 -22.68 2.14
CA GLU A 368 -11.94 -23.17 3.25
C GLU A 368 -13.33 -22.50 3.25
N PRO A 369 -14.38 -23.21 3.68
CA PRO A 369 -15.73 -22.66 3.71
C PRO A 369 -15.88 -21.41 4.56
N GLU A 370 -15.09 -21.31 5.64
CA GLU A 370 -15.06 -20.15 6.52
C GLU A 370 -13.85 -19.26 6.22
N PRO A 371 -14.07 -17.93 6.05
CA PRO A 371 -12.98 -16.99 5.88
C PRO A 371 -12.02 -17.00 7.08
N PRO A 372 -10.71 -16.80 6.87
CA PRO A 372 -9.76 -16.75 7.97
C PRO A 372 -10.12 -15.65 8.98
N GLY A 373 -9.82 -15.90 10.26
CA GLY A 373 -9.87 -14.85 11.28
C GLY A 373 -8.86 -13.74 10.98
N LEU A 374 -9.00 -12.58 11.62
CA LEU A 374 -8.12 -11.42 11.38
C LEU A 374 -6.64 -11.77 11.57
N ALA A 375 -6.29 -12.49 12.64
CA ALA A 375 -4.91 -12.88 12.90
C ALA A 375 -4.36 -13.86 11.84
N ALA A 376 -5.17 -14.82 11.41
CA ALA A 376 -4.80 -15.77 10.35
C ALA A 376 -4.60 -15.05 9.00
N PHE A 377 -5.51 -14.13 8.63
CA PHE A 377 -5.37 -13.32 7.43
C PHE A 377 -4.10 -12.47 7.45
N LEU A 378 -3.78 -11.87 8.60
CA LEU A 378 -2.53 -11.13 8.77
C LEU A 378 -1.31 -12.04 8.60
N ALA A 379 -1.32 -13.23 9.20
CA ALA A 379 -0.23 -14.20 9.05
C ALA A 379 -0.06 -14.66 7.59
N ASP A 380 -1.16 -14.85 6.86
CA ASP A 380 -1.14 -15.23 5.44
C ASP A 380 -0.55 -14.13 4.56
N THR A 381 -0.91 -12.87 4.82
CA THR A 381 -0.34 -11.71 4.09
C THR A 381 1.12 -11.46 4.43
N GLN A 382 1.60 -11.94 5.59
CA GLN A 382 3.00 -11.88 6.02
C GLN A 382 3.88 -13.00 5.45
N LEU A 383 3.34 -13.99 4.74
CA LEU A 383 4.13 -15.07 4.17
C LEU A 383 5.29 -14.51 3.33
N ARG A 384 6.50 -14.86 3.70
CA ARG A 384 7.71 -14.26 3.16
C ARG A 384 8.28 -15.10 2.02
N LEU A 385 8.84 -14.44 1.04
CA LEU A 385 9.51 -15.05 -0.11
C LEU A 385 10.82 -14.35 -0.40
N LYS A 386 11.80 -15.11 -0.87
CA LYS A 386 13.07 -14.53 -1.29
C LYS A 386 12.86 -13.62 -2.52
N GLY A 387 13.39 -12.40 -2.45
CA GLY A 387 13.27 -11.42 -3.54
C GLY A 387 12.12 -10.41 -3.36
N TYR A 388 11.11 -10.73 -2.55
CA TYR A 388 9.91 -9.90 -2.35
C TYR A 388 9.88 -9.34 -0.93
N ALA A 389 10.39 -8.14 -0.77
CA ALA A 389 10.57 -7.50 0.53
C ALA A 389 9.88 -6.13 0.63
N ASP A 390 9.00 -5.80 -0.31
CA ASP A 390 8.25 -4.55 -0.34
C ASP A 390 7.03 -4.58 0.57
N ASP A 391 6.47 -3.40 0.83
CA ASP A 391 5.23 -3.25 1.58
C ASP A 391 4.11 -4.06 0.92
N ARG A 392 3.26 -4.67 1.72
CA ARG A 392 2.15 -5.50 1.24
C ARG A 392 0.85 -4.98 1.76
N THR A 393 -0.04 -4.66 0.84
CA THR A 393 -1.41 -4.31 1.16
C THR A 393 -2.35 -5.22 0.42
N ALA A 394 -3.29 -5.81 1.13
CA ALA A 394 -4.26 -6.75 0.61
C ALA A 394 -5.64 -6.46 1.19
N ALA A 395 -6.66 -6.58 0.37
CA ALA A 395 -8.04 -6.68 0.83
C ALA A 395 -8.72 -7.84 0.09
N ALA A 396 -9.26 -8.77 0.87
CA ALA A 396 -9.92 -9.95 0.35
C ALA A 396 -11.38 -10.00 0.79
N VAL A 397 -12.24 -10.44 -0.10
CA VAL A 397 -13.69 -10.54 0.09
C VAL A 397 -14.14 -11.96 -0.21
N TRP A 398 -14.60 -12.65 0.80
CA TRP A 398 -15.20 -14.00 0.68
C TRP A 398 -16.70 -13.85 0.50
N GLU A 399 -17.21 -14.41 -0.58
CA GLU A 399 -18.63 -14.34 -0.95
C GLU A 399 -19.40 -15.52 -0.36
N ALA A 400 -20.45 -15.24 0.41
CA ALA A 400 -21.30 -16.24 1.06
C ALA A 400 -22.47 -16.70 0.16
#